data_856c4281eff736de5e7ccf4f1043c5b6
#
_entry.id   856c4281eff736de5e7ccf4f1043c5b6
#
_cell.length_a   1.000
_cell.length_b   1.000
_cell.length_c   1.000
_cell.angle_alpha   90.00
_cell.angle_beta   90.00
_cell.angle_gamma   90.00
#
_symmetry.space_group_name_H-M   'P 1'
#
loop_
_entity.id
_entity.type
_entity.pdbx_description
1 polymer ?
#
loop_
_entity_poly.entity_id
_entity_poly.type
_entity_poly.pdbx_seq_one_letter_code
_entity_poly.pdbx_strand_id
1 'polypeptide(L)'
;MKKIMILGAGIYQVPLIRTARRMGLYTIVVSIPGDYPGFALADKIYELNTRDKEAILAAAEKEQIDGICTSGTDVAVSTIGYVCEKMHLSGIPYEAAEILTDKAKMKDAFRQGGVSAADGMRVRSAEEAQKAAEQLGYPVVVKRVDSSGSRGITVVEHSGQIEEAYENARNGSARDYVLVE
;
A
#
# COMPACT_ATOMS: atom_id res chain seq x y z
N MET A 1 -18.89 -10.35 -21.86
CA MET A 1 -18.07 -9.13 -21.77
C MET A 1 -17.19 -9.32 -20.54
N LYS A 2 -15.87 -9.10 -20.65
CA LYS A 2 -14.94 -9.23 -19.53
C LYS A 2 -15.17 -8.11 -18.52
N LYS A 3 -15.02 -8.44 -17.23
CA LYS A 3 -15.22 -7.54 -16.09
C LYS A 3 -13.90 -7.21 -15.42
N ILE A 4 -13.64 -5.94 -15.21
CA ILE A 4 -12.46 -5.44 -14.48
C ILE A 4 -12.88 -4.70 -13.23
N MET A 5 -12.32 -5.08 -12.08
CA MET A 5 -12.47 -4.34 -10.83
C MET A 5 -11.31 -3.34 -10.67
N ILE A 6 -11.63 -2.09 -10.43
CA ILE A 6 -10.64 -1.01 -10.27
C ILE A 6 -10.76 -0.46 -8.85
N LEU A 7 -9.68 -0.60 -8.07
CA LEU A 7 -9.62 -0.11 -6.70
C LEU A 7 -9.14 1.34 -6.67
N GLY A 8 -10.00 2.20 -6.11
CA GLY A 8 -9.87 3.65 -6.09
C GLY A 8 -10.73 4.31 -7.17
N ALA A 9 -11.29 5.47 -6.83
CA ALA A 9 -12.18 6.26 -7.69
C ALA A 9 -11.72 7.73 -7.84
N GLY A 10 -10.53 8.07 -7.31
CA GLY A 10 -9.98 9.42 -7.36
C GLY A 10 -9.48 9.81 -8.75
N ILE A 11 -8.97 11.02 -8.86
CA ILE A 11 -8.52 11.60 -10.13
C ILE A 11 -7.45 10.76 -10.84
N TYR A 12 -6.58 10.08 -10.08
CA TYR A 12 -5.52 9.23 -10.64
C TYR A 12 -6.04 7.92 -11.25
N GLN A 13 -7.25 7.46 -10.88
CA GLN A 13 -7.89 6.28 -11.46
C GLN A 13 -8.76 6.61 -12.68
N VAL A 14 -9.17 7.88 -12.87
CA VAL A 14 -10.00 8.30 -14.01
C VAL A 14 -9.42 7.87 -15.37
N PRO A 15 -8.12 8.06 -15.67
CA PRO A 15 -7.56 7.61 -16.95
C PRO A 15 -7.65 6.10 -17.15
N LEU A 16 -7.43 5.32 -16.07
CA LEU A 16 -7.53 3.86 -16.07
C LEU A 16 -8.95 3.40 -16.38
N ILE A 17 -9.95 3.96 -15.67
CA ILE A 17 -11.37 3.64 -15.87
C ILE A 17 -11.80 3.96 -17.31
N ARG A 18 -11.46 5.14 -17.82
CA ARG A 18 -11.74 5.51 -19.21
C ARG A 18 -11.12 4.56 -20.23
N THR A 19 -9.89 4.12 -19.96
CA THR A 19 -9.19 3.18 -20.85
C THR A 19 -9.85 1.80 -20.82
N ALA A 20 -10.19 1.28 -19.66
CA ALA A 20 -10.92 0.02 -19.53
C ALA A 20 -12.25 0.03 -20.31
N ARG A 21 -13.00 1.12 -20.20
CA ARG A 21 -14.25 1.30 -20.98
C ARG A 21 -14.01 1.35 -22.50
N ARG A 22 -12.98 2.06 -22.95
CA ARG A 22 -12.62 2.07 -24.40
C ARG A 22 -12.23 0.69 -24.91
N MET A 23 -11.68 -0.18 -24.04
CA MET A 23 -11.39 -1.57 -24.36
C MET A 23 -12.63 -2.47 -24.37
N GLY A 24 -13.82 -1.93 -24.10
CA GLY A 24 -15.07 -2.70 -24.04
C GLY A 24 -15.19 -3.57 -22.78
N LEU A 25 -14.47 -3.25 -21.70
CA LEU A 25 -14.57 -3.95 -20.44
C LEU A 25 -15.73 -3.38 -19.60
N TYR A 26 -16.43 -4.25 -18.87
CA TYR A 26 -17.36 -3.84 -17.84
C TYR A 26 -16.58 -3.41 -16.60
N THR A 27 -16.71 -2.15 -16.20
CA THR A 27 -15.92 -1.54 -15.15
C THR A 27 -16.65 -1.53 -13.82
N ILE A 28 -16.04 -2.14 -12.81
CA ILE A 28 -16.50 -2.16 -11.42
C ILE A 28 -15.52 -1.32 -10.62
N VAL A 29 -15.94 -0.16 -10.15
CA VAL A 29 -15.08 0.76 -9.40
C VAL A 29 -15.38 0.68 -7.92
N VAL A 30 -14.34 0.51 -7.11
CA VAL A 30 -14.45 0.35 -5.67
C VAL A 30 -13.63 1.42 -4.95
N SER A 31 -14.23 2.16 -4.05
CA SER A 31 -13.56 3.12 -3.17
C SER A 31 -14.34 3.29 -1.87
N ILE A 32 -13.77 3.97 -0.88
CA ILE A 32 -14.52 4.42 0.30
C ILE A 32 -15.65 5.36 -0.13
N PRO A 33 -16.71 5.53 0.66
CA PRO A 33 -17.78 6.52 0.39
C PRO A 33 -17.21 7.93 0.17
N GLY A 34 -17.73 8.64 -0.82
CA GLY A 34 -17.33 10.02 -1.12
C GLY A 34 -17.67 10.44 -2.54
N ASP A 35 -17.52 11.72 -2.83
CA ASP A 35 -17.69 12.29 -4.16
C ASP A 35 -16.40 12.15 -4.99
N TYR A 36 -16.25 11.00 -5.64
CA TYR A 36 -15.09 10.70 -6.46
C TYR A 36 -15.41 10.69 -7.94
N PRO A 37 -14.60 11.35 -8.79
CA PRO A 37 -14.86 11.48 -10.21
C PRO A 37 -14.89 10.14 -10.97
N GLY A 38 -14.23 9.12 -10.46
CA GLY A 38 -14.21 7.77 -11.04
C GLY A 38 -15.55 7.05 -10.94
N PHE A 39 -16.36 7.35 -9.93
CA PHE A 39 -17.68 6.73 -9.78
C PHE A 39 -18.62 7.07 -10.93
N ALA A 40 -18.64 8.31 -11.40
CA ALA A 40 -19.48 8.73 -12.51
C ALA A 40 -19.12 8.04 -13.85
N LEU A 41 -17.96 7.39 -13.92
CA LEU A 41 -17.48 6.71 -15.12
C LEU A 41 -17.67 5.19 -15.07
N ALA A 42 -18.05 4.63 -13.92
CA ALA A 42 -18.15 3.20 -13.71
C ALA A 42 -19.46 2.62 -14.23
N ASP A 43 -19.45 1.37 -14.69
CA ASP A 43 -20.67 0.62 -14.98
C ASP A 43 -21.30 0.10 -13.67
N LYS A 44 -20.49 -0.13 -12.65
CA LYS A 44 -20.92 -0.53 -11.31
C LYS A 44 -19.99 0.05 -10.23
N ILE A 45 -20.58 0.38 -9.08
CA ILE A 45 -19.88 0.97 -7.94
C ILE A 45 -20.03 0.08 -6.72
N TYR A 46 -18.95 0.00 -5.93
CA TYR A 46 -18.94 -0.50 -4.57
C TYR A 46 -18.30 0.53 -3.64
N GLU A 47 -18.99 0.88 -2.57
CA GLU A 47 -18.45 1.75 -1.52
C GLU A 47 -17.86 0.88 -0.40
N LEU A 48 -16.60 0.47 -0.59
CA LEU A 48 -15.84 -0.37 0.34
C LEU A 48 -14.44 0.21 0.57
N ASN A 49 -13.88 -0.06 1.74
CA ASN A 49 -12.47 0.25 1.98
C ASN A 49 -11.59 -0.67 1.14
N THR A 50 -10.77 -0.11 0.25
CA THR A 50 -9.87 -0.86 -0.63
C THR A 50 -8.76 -1.63 0.11
N ARG A 51 -8.59 -1.39 1.41
CA ARG A 51 -7.70 -2.17 2.30
C ARG A 51 -8.38 -3.39 2.93
N ASP A 52 -9.70 -3.46 2.89
CA ASP A 52 -10.48 -4.60 3.41
C ASP A 52 -10.50 -5.72 2.35
N LYS A 53 -9.48 -6.55 2.40
CA LYS A 53 -9.25 -7.61 1.42
C LYS A 53 -10.37 -8.64 1.38
N GLU A 54 -11.03 -8.93 2.51
CA GLU A 54 -12.13 -9.89 2.57
C GLU A 54 -13.41 -9.33 1.94
N ALA A 55 -13.73 -8.06 2.24
CA ALA A 55 -14.87 -7.39 1.61
C ALA A 55 -14.68 -7.21 0.09
N ILE A 56 -13.46 -6.91 -0.34
CA ILE A 56 -13.12 -6.79 -1.77
C ILE A 56 -13.18 -8.16 -2.45
N LEU A 57 -12.66 -9.23 -1.82
CA LEU A 57 -12.76 -10.60 -2.35
C LEU A 57 -14.22 -11.00 -2.53
N ALA A 58 -15.05 -10.84 -1.51
CA ALA A 58 -16.48 -11.18 -1.58
C ALA A 58 -17.21 -10.43 -2.72
N ALA A 59 -16.89 -9.14 -2.93
CA ALA A 59 -17.42 -8.36 -4.04
C ALA A 59 -16.89 -8.88 -5.40
N ALA A 60 -15.63 -9.23 -5.49
CA ALA A 60 -14.98 -9.75 -6.70
C ALA A 60 -15.55 -11.11 -7.12
N GLU A 61 -15.75 -12.03 -6.16
CA GLU A 61 -16.37 -13.34 -6.38
C GLU A 61 -17.82 -13.19 -6.82
N LYS A 62 -18.60 -12.34 -6.14
CA LYS A 62 -20.00 -12.05 -6.50
C LYS A 62 -20.12 -11.55 -7.94
N GLU A 63 -19.22 -10.69 -8.35
CA GLU A 63 -19.18 -10.12 -9.70
C GLU A 63 -18.55 -11.07 -10.73
N GLN A 64 -17.84 -12.09 -10.31
CA GLN A 64 -17.09 -12.99 -11.20
C GLN A 64 -16.16 -12.19 -12.13
N ILE A 65 -15.28 -11.40 -11.54
CA ILE A 65 -14.35 -10.54 -12.29
C ILE A 65 -13.31 -11.34 -13.05
N ASP A 66 -12.86 -10.82 -14.20
CA ASP A 66 -11.76 -11.38 -14.99
C ASP A 66 -10.40 -10.77 -14.63
N GLY A 67 -10.39 -9.67 -13.89
CA GLY A 67 -9.18 -9.00 -13.44
C GLY A 67 -9.45 -7.90 -12.45
N ILE A 68 -8.39 -7.52 -11.71
CA ILE A 68 -8.41 -6.46 -10.72
C ILE A 68 -7.14 -5.61 -10.82
N CYS A 69 -7.26 -4.29 -10.70
CA CYS A 69 -6.12 -3.38 -10.80
C CYS A 69 -6.36 -2.05 -10.07
N THR A 70 -5.32 -1.23 -10.02
CA THR A 70 -5.36 0.18 -9.59
C THR A 70 -4.31 0.99 -10.33
N SER A 71 -4.32 2.30 -10.16
CA SER A 71 -3.26 3.22 -10.60
C SER A 71 -3.10 4.37 -9.60
N GLY A 72 -1.87 4.90 -9.47
CA GLY A 72 -1.58 6.09 -8.67
C GLY A 72 -1.81 5.94 -7.16
N THR A 73 -1.83 4.71 -6.64
CA THR A 73 -1.92 4.42 -5.20
C THR A 73 -1.30 3.08 -4.85
N ASP A 74 -0.65 3.00 -3.69
CA ASP A 74 -0.04 1.77 -3.17
C ASP A 74 -0.97 1.04 -2.19
N VAL A 75 -1.93 1.74 -1.60
CA VAL A 75 -2.76 1.22 -0.49
C VAL A 75 -3.61 0.00 -0.86
N ALA A 76 -3.92 -0.18 -2.13
CA ALA A 76 -4.75 -1.27 -2.63
C ALA A 76 -3.93 -2.48 -3.15
N VAL A 77 -2.60 -2.36 -3.27
CA VAL A 77 -1.76 -3.37 -3.92
C VAL A 77 -1.80 -4.71 -3.19
N SER A 78 -1.73 -4.69 -1.85
CA SER A 78 -1.83 -5.91 -1.03
C SER A 78 -3.20 -6.60 -1.23
N THR A 79 -4.29 -5.84 -1.27
CA THR A 79 -5.64 -6.37 -1.54
C THR A 79 -5.74 -6.97 -2.95
N ILE A 80 -5.14 -6.32 -3.96
CA ILE A 80 -5.09 -6.85 -5.33
C ILE A 80 -4.38 -8.20 -5.36
N GLY A 81 -3.20 -8.31 -4.74
CA GLY A 81 -2.46 -9.57 -4.66
C GLY A 81 -3.27 -10.67 -4.00
N TYR A 82 -3.96 -10.35 -2.89
CA TYR A 82 -4.82 -11.28 -2.19
C TYR A 82 -5.97 -11.81 -3.06
N VAL A 83 -6.70 -10.91 -3.74
CA VAL A 83 -7.81 -11.28 -4.63
C VAL A 83 -7.31 -12.09 -5.83
N CYS A 84 -6.21 -11.69 -6.45
CA CYS A 84 -5.61 -12.43 -7.56
C CYS A 84 -5.28 -13.87 -7.17
N GLU A 85 -4.68 -14.07 -5.99
CA GLU A 85 -4.32 -15.40 -5.49
C GLU A 85 -5.57 -16.25 -5.20
N LYS A 86 -6.56 -15.71 -4.48
CA LYS A 86 -7.78 -16.42 -4.11
C LYS A 86 -8.66 -16.79 -5.30
N MET A 87 -8.75 -15.94 -6.31
CA MET A 87 -9.56 -16.16 -7.50
C MET A 87 -8.77 -16.75 -8.67
N HIS A 88 -7.49 -17.08 -8.49
CA HIS A 88 -6.61 -17.57 -9.55
C HIS A 88 -6.53 -16.65 -10.78
N LEU A 89 -6.58 -15.32 -10.54
CA LEU A 89 -6.43 -14.30 -11.57
C LEU A 89 -4.95 -14.03 -11.86
N SER A 90 -4.67 -13.63 -13.10
CA SER A 90 -3.33 -13.12 -13.43
C SER A 90 -3.05 -11.83 -12.67
N GLY A 91 -1.95 -11.78 -11.92
CA GLY A 91 -1.57 -10.62 -11.14
C GLY A 91 -0.34 -10.87 -10.28
N ILE A 92 -0.05 -9.89 -9.41
CA ILE A 92 1.04 -10.01 -8.44
C ILE A 92 0.69 -11.06 -7.37
N PRO A 93 1.61 -11.97 -6.99
CA PRO A 93 1.40 -12.86 -5.84
C PRO A 93 1.19 -12.05 -4.53
N TYR A 94 0.34 -12.55 -3.65
CA TYR A 94 0.01 -11.83 -2.41
C TYR A 94 1.23 -11.55 -1.54
N GLU A 95 2.13 -12.52 -1.39
CA GLU A 95 3.38 -12.34 -0.65
C GLU A 95 4.24 -11.22 -1.24
N ALA A 96 4.40 -11.18 -2.56
CA ALA A 96 5.13 -10.11 -3.23
C ALA A 96 4.46 -8.74 -3.02
N ALA A 97 3.14 -8.68 -3.08
CA ALA A 97 2.38 -7.45 -2.80
C ALA A 97 2.60 -6.95 -1.36
N GLU A 98 2.62 -7.84 -0.37
CA GLU A 98 2.93 -7.52 1.02
C GLU A 98 4.37 -7.01 1.21
N ILE A 99 5.33 -7.60 0.51
CA ILE A 99 6.74 -7.15 0.53
C ILE A 99 6.86 -5.75 -0.07
N LEU A 100 6.26 -5.51 -1.21
CA LEU A 100 6.37 -4.25 -1.95
C LEU A 100 5.65 -3.07 -1.27
N THR A 101 4.69 -3.36 -0.40
CA THR A 101 3.92 -2.32 0.32
C THR A 101 4.38 -2.08 1.75
N ASP A 102 5.43 -2.78 2.20
CA ASP A 102 6.03 -2.63 3.53
C ASP A 102 7.55 -2.43 3.40
N LYS A 103 8.05 -1.23 3.72
CA LYS A 103 9.46 -0.86 3.55
C LYS A 103 10.43 -1.75 4.33
N ALA A 104 10.00 -2.26 5.49
CA ALA A 104 10.83 -3.13 6.29
C ALA A 104 10.91 -4.55 5.70
N LYS A 105 9.78 -5.10 5.23
CA LYS A 105 9.76 -6.38 4.50
C LYS A 105 10.56 -6.28 3.20
N MET A 106 10.44 -5.17 2.48
CA MET A 106 11.20 -4.92 1.26
C MET A 106 12.71 -4.91 1.53
N LYS A 107 13.18 -4.28 2.62
CA LYS A 107 14.59 -4.32 3.01
C LYS A 107 15.07 -5.73 3.32
N ASP A 108 14.25 -6.53 4.00
CA ASP A 108 14.61 -7.93 4.27
C ASP A 108 14.74 -8.74 2.97
N ALA A 109 13.83 -8.54 2.02
CA ALA A 109 13.90 -9.16 0.71
C ALA A 109 15.17 -8.73 -0.06
N PHE A 110 15.55 -7.45 0.01
CA PHE A 110 16.79 -6.96 -0.60
C PHE A 110 18.03 -7.62 0.02
N ARG A 111 18.09 -7.74 1.36
CA ARG A 111 19.20 -8.43 2.03
C ARG A 111 19.29 -9.90 1.62
N GLN A 112 18.16 -10.61 1.59
CA GLN A 112 18.11 -12.01 1.17
C GLN A 112 18.53 -12.21 -0.30
N GLY A 113 18.17 -11.25 -1.16
CA GLY A 113 18.51 -11.25 -2.58
C GLY A 113 19.92 -10.72 -2.89
N GLY A 114 20.70 -10.31 -1.89
CA GLY A 114 22.03 -9.71 -2.09
C GLY A 114 21.99 -8.33 -2.76
N VAL A 115 20.85 -7.64 -2.72
CA VAL A 115 20.70 -6.29 -3.27
C VAL A 115 21.21 -5.27 -2.26
N SER A 116 22.09 -4.38 -2.69
CA SER A 116 22.62 -3.30 -1.86
C SER A 116 21.48 -2.35 -1.45
N ALA A 117 21.33 -2.12 -0.16
CA ALA A 117 20.36 -1.20 0.42
C ALA A 117 20.94 -0.61 1.71
N ALA A 118 20.50 0.58 2.09
CA ALA A 118 20.88 1.17 3.37
C ALA A 118 20.53 0.23 4.53
N ASP A 119 21.36 0.16 5.55
CA ASP A 119 21.04 -0.57 6.78
C ASP A 119 19.79 0.03 7.44
N GLY A 120 19.05 -0.80 8.16
CA GLY A 120 17.85 -0.33 8.83
C GLY A 120 17.30 -1.37 9.80
N MET A 121 16.63 -0.87 10.82
CA MET A 121 16.09 -1.65 11.94
C MET A 121 14.59 -1.40 12.10
N ARG A 122 13.83 -2.47 12.34
CA ARG A 122 12.43 -2.38 12.77
C ARG A 122 12.42 -2.10 14.26
N VAL A 123 11.62 -1.12 14.67
CA VAL A 123 11.48 -0.72 16.07
C VAL A 123 10.02 -0.53 16.43
N ARG A 124 9.65 -0.85 17.68
CA ARG A 124 8.28 -0.81 18.18
C ARG A 124 8.07 0.22 19.29
N SER A 125 9.14 0.88 19.73
CA SER A 125 9.06 1.97 20.71
C SER A 125 10.05 3.08 20.37
N ALA A 126 9.89 4.24 21.00
CA ALA A 126 10.82 5.34 20.87
C ALA A 126 12.20 4.98 21.47
N GLU A 127 12.23 4.20 22.53
CA GLU A 127 13.48 3.70 23.15
C GLU A 127 14.24 2.76 22.21
N GLU A 128 13.52 1.87 21.50
CA GLU A 128 14.14 1.02 20.46
C GLU A 128 14.64 1.87 19.29
N ALA A 129 13.88 2.91 18.89
CA ALA A 129 14.30 3.82 17.84
C ALA A 129 15.57 4.59 18.22
N GLN A 130 15.68 5.03 19.47
CA GLN A 130 16.87 5.68 20.02
C GLN A 130 18.09 4.77 19.91
N LYS A 131 17.98 3.51 20.39
CA LYS A 131 19.07 2.52 20.32
C LYS A 131 19.46 2.20 18.88
N ALA A 132 18.48 2.06 17.99
CA ALA A 132 18.74 1.82 16.58
C ALA A 132 19.49 2.99 15.92
N ALA A 133 19.09 4.23 16.21
CA ALA A 133 19.74 5.43 15.70
C ALA A 133 21.18 5.58 16.21
N GLU A 134 21.44 5.28 17.49
CA GLU A 134 22.78 5.27 18.07
C GLU A 134 23.69 4.20 17.44
N GLN A 135 23.11 3.04 17.12
CA GLN A 135 23.84 1.95 16.47
C GLN A 135 24.14 2.24 14.99
N LEU A 136 23.22 2.86 14.27
CA LEU A 136 23.39 3.21 12.85
C LEU A 136 24.28 4.46 12.66
N GLY A 137 24.28 5.36 13.63
CA GLY A 137 24.95 6.66 13.56
C GLY A 137 24.11 7.74 12.88
N TYR A 138 24.05 8.93 13.50
CA TYR A 138 23.32 10.06 12.94
C TYR A 138 24.03 10.66 11.71
N PRO A 139 23.28 11.21 10.73
CA PRO A 139 21.82 11.31 10.69
C PRO A 139 21.16 9.99 10.31
N VAL A 140 19.95 9.75 10.84
CA VAL A 140 19.10 8.61 10.47
C VAL A 140 17.76 9.10 9.92
N VAL A 141 17.03 8.21 9.25
CA VAL A 141 15.65 8.47 8.80
C VAL A 141 14.70 7.54 9.50
N VAL A 142 13.73 8.11 10.21
CA VAL A 142 12.63 7.37 10.83
C VAL A 142 11.43 7.40 9.91
N LYS A 143 10.88 6.23 9.54
CA LYS A 143 9.84 6.11 8.50
C LYS A 143 8.67 5.23 8.93
N ARG A 144 7.48 5.68 8.59
CA ARG A 144 6.32 4.80 8.46
C ARG A 144 6.58 3.77 7.35
N VAL A 145 6.26 2.49 7.61
CA VAL A 145 6.57 1.41 6.67
C VAL A 145 5.52 1.21 5.58
N ASP A 146 4.26 1.55 5.84
CA ASP A 146 3.07 1.28 5.01
C ASP A 146 2.47 2.55 4.37
N SER A 147 3.28 3.56 4.10
CA SER A 147 2.85 4.83 3.47
C SER A 147 3.62 5.14 2.19
N SER A 148 3.01 5.96 1.34
CA SER A 148 3.63 6.58 0.16
C SER A 148 3.55 8.11 0.24
N GLY A 149 4.23 8.81 -0.69
CA GLY A 149 4.20 10.27 -0.78
C GLY A 149 4.86 10.97 0.41
N SER A 150 5.95 10.44 0.92
CA SER A 150 6.79 11.01 2.01
C SER A 150 6.05 11.28 3.33
N ARG A 151 4.89 10.65 3.56
CA ARG A 151 4.13 10.79 4.80
C ARG A 151 4.73 9.92 5.90
N GLY A 152 4.90 10.50 7.11
CA GLY A 152 5.48 9.79 8.26
C GLY A 152 6.96 9.46 8.03
N ILE A 153 7.72 10.37 7.44
CA ILE A 153 9.17 10.28 7.25
C ILE A 153 9.81 11.51 7.90
N THR A 154 10.79 11.29 8.76
CA THR A 154 11.54 12.34 9.44
C THR A 154 13.04 12.05 9.36
N VAL A 155 13.82 13.01 8.92
CA VAL A 155 15.28 12.98 9.07
C VAL A 155 15.62 13.44 10.49
N VAL A 156 16.43 12.66 11.16
CA VAL A 156 16.83 12.87 12.56
C VAL A 156 18.34 13.06 12.62
N GLU A 157 18.77 14.22 13.06
CA GLU A 157 20.18 14.61 13.12
C GLU A 157 20.83 14.34 14.48
N HIS A 158 19.99 14.21 15.55
CA HIS A 158 20.47 13.95 16.92
C HIS A 158 19.37 13.30 17.77
N SER A 159 19.77 12.73 18.89
CA SER A 159 18.91 11.94 19.78
C SER A 159 17.63 12.64 20.27
N GLY A 160 17.69 13.95 20.50
CA GLY A 160 16.53 14.72 20.99
C GLY A 160 15.33 14.80 20.04
N GLN A 161 15.48 14.34 18.78
CA GLN A 161 14.41 14.35 17.77
C GLN A 161 13.72 12.97 17.61
N ILE A 162 14.24 11.91 18.22
CA ILE A 162 13.79 10.54 17.96
C ILE A 162 12.35 10.31 18.39
N GLU A 163 11.96 10.77 19.57
CA GLU A 163 10.61 10.54 20.10
C GLU A 163 9.54 11.12 19.18
N GLU A 164 9.70 12.39 18.79
CA GLU A 164 8.77 13.05 17.85
C GLU A 164 8.75 12.36 16.48
N ALA A 165 9.92 11.96 15.98
CA ALA A 165 10.03 11.26 14.70
C ALA A 165 9.36 9.88 14.73
N TYR A 166 9.51 9.14 15.85
CA TYR A 166 8.85 7.86 16.06
C TYR A 166 7.31 8.03 16.08
N GLU A 167 6.79 8.98 16.86
CA GLU A 167 5.35 9.26 16.94
C GLU A 167 4.78 9.67 15.58
N ASN A 168 5.49 10.53 14.84
CA ASN A 168 5.10 10.90 13.48
C ASN A 168 5.02 9.68 12.55
N ALA A 169 5.98 8.77 12.62
CA ALA A 169 5.99 7.57 11.80
C ALA A 169 4.92 6.55 12.23
N ARG A 170 4.60 6.45 13.52
CA ARG A 170 3.53 5.58 14.05
C ARG A 170 2.13 6.08 13.73
N ASN A 171 1.95 7.39 13.67
CA ASN A 171 0.64 8.00 13.49
C ASN A 171 -0.02 7.55 12.17
N GLY A 172 -1.15 6.83 12.28
CA GLY A 172 -1.92 6.32 11.14
C GLY A 172 -1.27 5.14 10.37
N SER A 173 -0.23 4.49 10.92
CA SER A 173 0.27 3.21 10.42
C SER A 173 -0.64 2.06 10.86
N ALA A 174 -0.88 1.10 9.96
CA ALA A 174 -1.55 -0.16 10.29
C ALA A 174 -0.59 -1.20 10.89
N ARG A 175 0.73 -0.94 10.83
CA ARG A 175 1.76 -1.82 11.41
C ARG A 175 2.10 -1.37 12.82
N ASP A 176 2.57 -2.28 13.66
CA ASP A 176 3.00 -2.03 15.05
C ASP A 176 4.48 -1.63 15.17
N TYR A 177 5.15 -1.38 14.04
CA TYR A 177 6.56 -1.01 13.95
C TYR A 177 6.80 0.12 12.95
N VAL A 178 7.93 0.80 13.11
CA VAL A 178 8.50 1.75 12.15
C VAL A 178 9.88 1.27 11.71
N LEU A 179 10.43 1.90 10.69
CA LEU A 179 11.79 1.65 10.19
C LEU A 179 12.70 2.83 10.56
N VAL A 180 13.87 2.54 11.14
CA VAL A 180 14.98 3.47 11.32
C VAL A 180 16.11 3.05 10.38
N GLU A 181 16.60 3.95 9.52
CA GLU A 181 17.70 3.68 8.58
C GLU A 181 18.62 4.87 8.40
#